data_26adce634f94a82b8e1c91a8e5be019e
#
_entry.id   26adce634f94a82b8e1c91a8e5be019e
#
_cell.length_a   1.000
_cell.length_b   1.000
_cell.length_c   1.000
_cell.angle_alpha   90.00
_cell.angle_beta   90.00
_cell.angle_gamma   90.00
#
_symmetry.space_group_name_H-M   'P 1'
#
loop_
_entity.id
_entity.type
_entity.pdbx_description
1 polymer ?
#
loop_
_entity_poly.entity_id
_entity_poly.type
_entity_poly.pdbx_seq_one_letter_code
_entity_poly.pdbx_strand_id
1 'polypeptide(L)'
;VVVLSPHLDDGVFSLGAAIAQASRTGSAEVTIVTVFGGDPESRTAPGYWDRRGGFADEGESASVRRDEDGRACAIVGAEPVRFPFADLQYERRESDDEVWAAVEPHLQGARTVLAPGFPLIHPDHAWVAKTALARVPAQQTLALYVEQPYAVIRPWWAVWRRPLQPGFAEELGGVLHDPPAWEQLGTSPQDIDAKLRASHEYATQIPLISRVNFIPRMRRYESRLGGETVAVVSRTNSTS
;
A
#
# COMPACT_ATOMS: atom_id res chain seq x y z
N VAL A 1 -2.26 -1.71 -14.65
CA VAL A 1 -1.41 -1.88 -13.44
C VAL A 1 -2.32 -2.04 -12.25
N VAL A 2 -1.99 -2.97 -11.34
CA VAL A 2 -2.70 -3.12 -10.07
C VAL A 2 -1.75 -2.83 -8.92
N VAL A 3 -2.20 -2.01 -7.96
CA VAL A 3 -1.53 -1.76 -6.69
C VAL A 3 -2.32 -2.46 -5.59
N LEU A 4 -1.72 -3.46 -4.95
CA LEU A 4 -2.27 -4.08 -3.75
C LEU A 4 -1.98 -3.17 -2.55
N SER A 5 -3.03 -2.60 -1.99
CA SER A 5 -2.97 -1.73 -0.81
C SER A 5 -3.49 -2.51 0.40
N PRO A 6 -2.69 -2.71 1.45
CA PRO A 6 -3.21 -3.34 2.67
C PRO A 6 -4.42 -2.59 3.23
N HIS A 7 -4.29 -1.30 3.44
CA HIS A 7 -5.36 -0.42 3.92
C HIS A 7 -5.66 0.70 2.92
N LEU A 8 -6.65 1.52 3.20
CA LEU A 8 -7.19 2.52 2.27
C LEU A 8 -6.20 3.61 1.85
N ASP A 9 -5.22 3.94 2.65
CA ASP A 9 -4.26 5.04 2.43
C ASP A 9 -2.90 4.60 1.87
N ASP A 10 -2.50 3.33 2.06
CA ASP A 10 -1.15 2.83 1.79
C ASP A 10 -0.72 3.00 0.33
N GLY A 11 -1.62 2.68 -0.61
CA GLY A 11 -1.34 2.77 -2.04
C GLY A 11 -1.04 4.21 -2.48
N VAL A 12 -1.85 5.17 -2.03
CA VAL A 12 -1.68 6.59 -2.36
C VAL A 12 -0.47 7.19 -1.63
N PHE A 13 -0.27 6.89 -0.35
CA PHE A 13 0.90 7.36 0.38
C PHE A 13 2.22 6.84 -0.22
N SER A 14 2.21 5.62 -0.74
CA SER A 14 3.43 4.98 -1.25
C SER A 14 3.73 5.30 -2.72
N LEU A 15 2.69 5.34 -3.58
CA LEU A 15 2.84 5.39 -5.04
C LEU A 15 2.01 6.49 -5.72
N GLY A 16 1.45 7.42 -4.95
CA GLY A 16 0.51 8.42 -5.48
C GLY A 16 1.08 9.30 -6.59
N ALA A 17 2.38 9.61 -6.59
CA ALA A 17 2.99 10.41 -7.64
C ALA A 17 3.19 9.61 -8.93
N ALA A 18 3.63 8.36 -8.84
CA ALA A 18 3.74 7.47 -10.00
C ALA A 18 2.37 7.17 -10.62
N ILE A 19 1.34 6.99 -9.78
CA ILE A 19 -0.03 6.79 -10.23
C ILE A 19 -0.53 8.04 -10.96
N ALA A 20 -0.34 9.24 -10.38
CA ALA A 20 -0.72 10.50 -11.00
C ALA A 20 -0.01 10.72 -12.34
N GLN A 21 1.26 10.38 -12.42
CA GLN A 21 2.02 10.43 -13.67
C GLN A 21 1.46 9.48 -14.72
N ALA A 22 1.19 8.22 -14.35
CA ALA A 22 0.63 7.22 -15.25
C ALA A 22 -0.72 7.67 -15.83
N SER A 23 -1.61 8.15 -14.98
CA SER A 23 -2.93 8.70 -15.37
C SER A 23 -2.79 9.91 -16.28
N ARG A 24 -1.99 10.91 -15.89
CA ARG A 24 -1.81 12.15 -16.66
C ARG A 24 -1.19 11.91 -18.04
N THR A 25 -0.26 10.97 -18.16
CA THR A 25 0.40 10.65 -19.43
C THR A 25 -0.35 9.63 -20.25
N GLY A 26 -1.37 8.99 -19.69
CA GLY A 26 -2.08 7.88 -20.34
C GLY A 26 -1.21 6.63 -20.54
N SER A 27 -0.11 6.52 -19.79
CA SER A 27 0.85 5.40 -19.95
C SER A 27 0.32 4.09 -19.36
N ALA A 28 -0.56 4.17 -18.36
CA ALA A 28 -1.24 3.01 -17.78
C ALA A 28 -2.51 3.44 -17.04
N GLU A 29 -3.52 2.59 -17.10
CA GLU A 29 -4.63 2.59 -16.14
C GLU A 29 -4.16 1.92 -14.86
N VAL A 30 -4.47 2.53 -13.70
CA VAL A 30 -4.05 2.03 -12.39
C VAL A 30 -5.28 1.75 -11.53
N THR A 31 -5.38 0.52 -11.04
CA THR A 31 -6.37 0.11 -10.05
C THR A 31 -5.68 -0.06 -8.70
N ILE A 32 -6.18 0.58 -7.65
CA ILE A 32 -5.78 0.33 -6.26
C ILE A 32 -6.76 -0.68 -5.67
N VAL A 33 -6.26 -1.85 -5.33
CA VAL A 33 -7.03 -2.92 -4.69
C VAL A 33 -6.70 -2.93 -3.21
N THR A 34 -7.61 -2.39 -2.40
CA THR A 34 -7.50 -2.36 -0.94
C THR A 34 -8.05 -3.66 -0.36
N VAL A 35 -7.17 -4.40 0.34
CA VAL A 35 -7.51 -5.71 0.89
C VAL A 35 -8.33 -5.58 2.17
N PHE A 36 -7.83 -4.84 3.15
CA PHE A 36 -8.45 -4.67 4.47
C PHE A 36 -9.10 -3.29 4.58
N GLY A 37 -10.19 -3.10 3.84
CA GLY A 37 -10.89 -1.82 3.75
C GLY A 37 -12.02 -1.64 4.77
N GLY A 38 -12.26 -2.64 5.63
CA GLY A 38 -13.33 -2.66 6.61
C GLY A 38 -14.74 -2.76 5.98
N ASP A 39 -15.71 -3.18 6.77
CA ASP A 39 -17.09 -3.37 6.32
C ASP A 39 -17.98 -2.17 6.75
N PRO A 40 -18.45 -1.35 5.79
CA PRO A 40 -19.34 -0.22 6.09
C PRO A 40 -20.68 -0.62 6.76
N GLU A 41 -21.10 -1.87 6.60
CA GLU A 41 -22.34 -2.39 7.20
C GLU A 41 -22.12 -2.97 8.60
N SER A 42 -20.86 -3.08 9.05
CA SER A 42 -20.54 -3.61 10.38
C SER A 42 -21.08 -2.72 11.49
N ARG A 43 -21.56 -3.36 12.55
CA ARG A 43 -21.95 -2.72 13.82
C ARG A 43 -21.07 -3.20 14.97
N THR A 44 -19.89 -3.74 14.63
CA THR A 44 -18.90 -4.14 15.62
C THR A 44 -18.39 -2.91 16.38
N ALA A 45 -18.29 -3.03 17.70
CA ALA A 45 -17.75 -1.94 18.52
C ALA A 45 -16.37 -1.50 18.05
N PRO A 46 -16.04 -0.20 18.10
CA PRO A 46 -14.84 0.33 17.50
C PRO A 46 -13.57 -0.28 18.12
N GLY A 47 -12.66 -0.72 17.28
CA GLY A 47 -11.33 -1.18 17.67
C GLY A 47 -10.47 -0.06 18.26
N TYR A 48 -9.21 -0.35 18.52
CA TYR A 48 -8.32 0.61 19.19
C TYR A 48 -8.14 1.91 18.38
N TRP A 49 -7.87 1.79 17.06
CA TRP A 49 -7.66 2.95 16.19
C TRP A 49 -8.94 3.72 15.96
N ASP A 50 -10.05 3.02 15.73
CA ASP A 50 -11.33 3.65 15.43
C ASP A 50 -11.89 4.40 16.64
N ARG A 51 -11.72 3.83 17.83
CA ARG A 51 -12.05 4.53 19.10
C ARG A 51 -11.25 5.81 19.28
N ARG A 52 -9.95 5.79 18.93
CA ARG A 52 -9.12 7.00 18.97
C ARG A 52 -9.49 8.01 17.88
N GLY A 53 -10.03 7.55 16.76
CA GLY A 53 -10.60 8.40 15.72
C GLY A 53 -11.96 9.01 16.09
N GLY A 54 -12.58 8.54 17.18
CA GLY A 54 -13.89 9.02 17.66
C GLY A 54 -15.06 8.35 16.96
N PHE A 55 -14.86 7.22 16.29
CA PHE A 55 -15.92 6.48 15.61
C PHE A 55 -16.75 5.65 16.58
N ALA A 56 -18.04 5.52 16.29
CA ALA A 56 -18.98 4.79 17.12
C ALA A 56 -18.89 3.27 16.89
N ASP A 57 -18.61 2.84 15.67
CA ASP A 57 -18.45 1.44 15.27
C ASP A 57 -17.49 1.32 14.07
N GLU A 58 -17.16 0.07 13.70
CA GLU A 58 -16.34 -0.25 12.54
C GLU A 58 -16.94 0.30 11.25
N GLY A 59 -18.26 0.18 11.06
CA GLY A 59 -18.95 0.57 9.83
C GLY A 59 -18.87 2.08 9.59
N GLU A 60 -19.03 2.91 10.64
CA GLU A 60 -18.83 4.35 10.51
C GLU A 60 -17.40 4.68 10.08
N SER A 61 -16.40 4.06 10.70
CA SER A 61 -14.99 4.23 10.35
C SER A 61 -14.73 3.81 8.92
N ALA A 62 -15.17 2.62 8.52
CA ALA A 62 -14.99 2.10 7.17
C ALA A 62 -15.65 3.00 6.11
N SER A 63 -16.88 3.49 6.39
CA SER A 63 -17.58 4.39 5.47
C SER A 63 -16.84 5.70 5.27
N VAL A 64 -16.47 6.38 6.35
CA VAL A 64 -15.76 7.68 6.27
C VAL A 64 -14.41 7.54 5.57
N ARG A 65 -13.63 6.50 5.90
CA ARG A 65 -12.32 6.28 5.29
C ARG A 65 -12.42 5.89 3.82
N ARG A 66 -13.46 5.17 3.40
CA ARG A 66 -13.73 4.88 1.99
C ARG A 66 -14.04 6.14 1.19
N ASP A 67 -14.74 7.11 1.78
CA ASP A 67 -15.00 8.41 1.16
C ASP A 67 -13.71 9.23 1.02
N GLU A 68 -12.84 9.23 2.04
CA GLU A 68 -11.52 9.85 1.99
C GLU A 68 -10.67 9.23 0.87
N ASP A 69 -10.61 7.91 0.81
CA ASP A 69 -9.89 7.17 -0.22
C ASP A 69 -10.44 7.40 -1.62
N GLY A 70 -11.77 7.51 -1.77
CA GLY A 70 -12.41 7.84 -3.03
C GLY A 70 -11.95 9.20 -3.59
N ARG A 71 -11.88 10.22 -2.73
CA ARG A 71 -11.37 11.53 -3.11
C ARG A 71 -9.87 11.50 -3.43
N ALA A 72 -9.10 10.78 -2.62
CA ALA A 72 -7.66 10.63 -2.84
C ALA A 72 -7.37 9.92 -4.17
N CYS A 73 -8.03 8.80 -4.46
CA CYS A 73 -7.91 8.07 -5.71
C CYS A 73 -8.31 8.93 -6.92
N ALA A 74 -9.39 9.71 -6.81
CA ALA A 74 -9.81 10.62 -7.88
C ALA A 74 -8.74 11.69 -8.20
N ILE A 75 -8.03 12.20 -7.20
CA ILE A 75 -6.96 13.19 -7.38
C ILE A 75 -5.76 12.60 -8.14
N VAL A 76 -5.38 11.36 -7.86
CA VAL A 76 -4.24 10.70 -8.52
C VAL A 76 -4.66 9.97 -9.80
N GLY A 77 -5.97 9.83 -10.07
CA GLY A 77 -6.49 9.17 -11.25
C GLY A 77 -6.41 7.66 -11.21
N ALA A 78 -6.60 7.07 -10.01
CA ALA A 78 -6.70 5.63 -9.81
C ALA A 78 -8.14 5.15 -9.67
N GLU A 79 -8.42 3.94 -10.14
CA GLU A 79 -9.70 3.25 -9.89
C GLU A 79 -9.61 2.46 -8.57
N PRO A 80 -10.44 2.76 -7.57
CA PRO A 80 -10.39 2.03 -6.29
C PRO A 80 -11.30 0.80 -6.28
N VAL A 81 -10.74 -0.33 -5.90
CA VAL A 81 -11.46 -1.56 -5.52
C VAL A 81 -11.22 -1.81 -4.04
N ARG A 82 -12.27 -2.04 -3.24
CA ARG A 82 -12.17 -2.13 -1.79
C ARG A 82 -12.90 -3.35 -1.28
N PHE A 83 -12.18 -4.24 -0.60
CA PHE A 83 -12.78 -5.38 0.06
C PHE A 83 -13.25 -5.02 1.48
N PRO A 84 -14.28 -5.70 1.98
CA PRO A 84 -14.82 -5.45 3.31
C PRO A 84 -14.11 -6.24 4.41
N PHE A 85 -12.92 -6.77 4.13
CA PHE A 85 -12.19 -7.56 5.13
C PHE A 85 -11.69 -6.67 6.26
N ALA A 86 -11.78 -7.19 7.47
CA ALA A 86 -11.34 -6.53 8.68
C ALA A 86 -9.80 -6.42 8.74
N ASP A 87 -9.30 -5.27 9.22
CA ASP A 87 -7.90 -5.10 9.57
C ASP A 87 -7.56 -5.75 10.92
N LEU A 88 -6.29 -5.74 11.31
CA LEU A 88 -5.78 -6.39 12.53
C LEU A 88 -6.47 -5.95 13.82
N GLN A 89 -7.15 -4.79 13.87
CA GLN A 89 -7.83 -4.34 15.09
C GLN A 89 -9.12 -5.10 15.38
N TYR A 90 -9.60 -5.89 14.40
CA TYR A 90 -10.82 -6.71 14.50
C TYR A 90 -10.51 -8.17 14.23
N GLU A 91 -11.39 -9.04 14.69
CA GLU A 91 -11.33 -10.46 14.38
C GLU A 91 -11.81 -10.70 12.95
N ARG A 92 -10.89 -11.11 12.07
CA ARG A 92 -11.21 -11.50 10.70
C ARG A 92 -11.86 -12.88 10.69
N ARG A 93 -12.99 -13.00 10.01
CA ARG A 93 -13.76 -14.25 9.90
C ARG A 93 -13.29 -15.11 8.74
N GLU A 94 -12.80 -14.47 7.69
CA GLU A 94 -12.36 -15.11 6.47
C GLU A 94 -10.97 -15.72 6.65
N SER A 95 -10.79 -16.90 6.08
CA SER A 95 -9.49 -17.54 5.95
C SER A 95 -8.62 -16.79 4.92
N ASP A 96 -7.31 -16.98 4.99
CA ASP A 96 -6.36 -16.38 4.02
C ASP A 96 -6.68 -16.79 2.58
N ASP A 97 -7.19 -18.01 2.36
CA ASP A 97 -7.58 -18.48 1.03
C ASP A 97 -8.86 -17.79 0.52
N GLU A 98 -9.84 -17.53 1.39
CA GLU A 98 -11.05 -16.80 1.02
C GLU A 98 -10.75 -15.35 0.68
N VAL A 99 -9.90 -14.69 1.48
CA VAL A 99 -9.45 -13.32 1.19
C VAL A 99 -8.75 -13.27 -0.17
N TRP A 100 -7.81 -14.18 -0.44
CA TRP A 100 -7.10 -14.18 -1.71
C TRP A 100 -8.01 -14.52 -2.89
N ALA A 101 -8.91 -15.46 -2.74
CA ALA A 101 -9.88 -15.83 -3.79
C ALA A 101 -10.77 -14.65 -4.22
N ALA A 102 -11.05 -13.71 -3.30
CA ALA A 102 -11.74 -12.48 -3.63
C ALA A 102 -10.85 -11.48 -4.37
N VAL A 103 -9.57 -11.38 -4.00
CA VAL A 103 -8.60 -10.43 -4.57
C VAL A 103 -8.12 -10.85 -5.97
N GLU A 104 -7.82 -12.15 -6.16
CA GLU A 104 -7.18 -12.68 -7.36
C GLU A 104 -7.87 -12.30 -8.68
N PRO A 105 -9.22 -12.32 -8.81
CA PRO A 105 -9.89 -11.92 -10.05
C PRO A 105 -9.56 -10.50 -10.50
N HIS A 106 -9.28 -9.58 -9.56
CA HIS A 106 -8.94 -8.20 -9.86
C HIS A 106 -7.49 -8.01 -10.35
N LEU A 107 -6.66 -9.07 -10.26
CA LEU A 107 -5.31 -9.10 -10.82
C LEU A 107 -5.29 -9.59 -12.26
N GLN A 108 -6.38 -10.20 -12.74
CA GLN A 108 -6.45 -10.76 -14.10
C GLN A 108 -6.32 -9.63 -15.14
N GLY A 109 -5.48 -9.89 -16.15
CA GLY A 109 -5.20 -8.90 -17.20
C GLY A 109 -4.21 -7.81 -16.82
N ALA A 110 -3.82 -7.67 -15.55
CA ALA A 110 -2.79 -6.76 -15.16
C ALA A 110 -1.41 -7.23 -15.64
N ARG A 111 -0.66 -6.36 -16.34
CA ARG A 111 0.73 -6.64 -16.70
C ARG A 111 1.64 -6.59 -15.48
N THR A 112 1.37 -5.64 -14.58
CA THR A 112 2.19 -5.38 -13.39
C THR A 112 1.30 -5.33 -12.17
N VAL A 113 1.73 -6.03 -11.11
CA VAL A 113 1.17 -5.97 -9.77
C VAL A 113 2.22 -5.39 -8.85
N LEU A 114 1.84 -4.39 -8.07
CA LEU A 114 2.68 -3.77 -7.04
C LEU A 114 2.13 -4.18 -5.67
N ALA A 115 3.01 -4.64 -4.79
CA ALA A 115 2.67 -5.05 -3.43
C ALA A 115 3.56 -4.34 -2.40
N PRO A 116 3.14 -4.23 -1.12
CA PRO A 116 4.00 -3.65 -0.10
C PRO A 116 5.30 -4.45 0.03
N GLY A 117 6.40 -3.76 0.33
CA GLY A 117 7.72 -4.39 0.35
C GLY A 117 8.60 -3.99 1.52
N PHE A 118 8.63 -2.73 1.90
CA PHE A 118 9.49 -2.24 2.98
C PHE A 118 8.84 -1.04 3.67
N PRO A 119 8.82 -0.98 5.01
CA PRO A 119 9.51 -1.84 5.98
C PRO A 119 8.69 -3.03 6.53
N LEU A 120 7.50 -3.33 6.03
CA LEU A 120 6.62 -4.44 6.44
C LEU A 120 6.43 -4.56 7.96
N ILE A 121 6.17 -3.43 8.62
CA ILE A 121 6.04 -3.37 10.06
C ILE A 121 4.68 -3.90 10.53
N HIS A 122 3.66 -3.69 9.71
CA HIS A 122 2.30 -4.07 10.02
C HIS A 122 2.05 -5.52 9.57
N PRO A 123 1.43 -6.38 10.41
CA PRO A 123 1.15 -7.76 10.02
C PRO A 123 0.34 -7.90 8.74
N ASP A 124 -0.66 -7.04 8.51
CA ASP A 124 -1.47 -7.05 7.29
C ASP A 124 -0.62 -6.73 6.04
N HIS A 125 0.33 -5.81 6.14
CA HIS A 125 1.26 -5.52 5.04
C HIS A 125 2.17 -6.71 4.74
N ALA A 126 2.70 -7.35 5.78
CA ALA A 126 3.50 -8.56 5.64
C ALA A 126 2.69 -9.70 5.02
N TRP A 127 1.40 -9.82 5.38
CA TRP A 127 0.50 -10.81 4.80
C TRP A 127 0.27 -10.54 3.31
N VAL A 128 -0.06 -9.30 2.92
CA VAL A 128 -0.27 -8.93 1.50
C VAL A 128 0.99 -9.18 0.69
N ALA A 129 2.17 -8.79 1.20
CA ALA A 129 3.44 -8.99 0.54
C ALA A 129 3.74 -10.48 0.30
N LYS A 130 3.66 -11.30 1.35
CA LYS A 130 3.93 -12.74 1.29
C LYS A 130 2.95 -13.46 0.37
N THR A 131 1.67 -13.11 0.46
CA THR A 131 0.63 -13.72 -0.38
C THR A 131 0.81 -13.34 -1.84
N ALA A 132 1.13 -12.08 -2.15
CA ALA A 132 1.44 -11.64 -3.50
C ALA A 132 2.67 -12.37 -4.08
N LEU A 133 3.74 -12.50 -3.30
CA LEU A 133 4.95 -13.23 -3.70
C LEU A 133 4.66 -14.70 -4.02
N ALA A 134 3.79 -15.33 -3.23
CA ALA A 134 3.46 -16.75 -3.40
C ALA A 134 2.46 -17.02 -4.52
N ARG A 135 1.49 -16.12 -4.75
CA ARG A 135 0.29 -16.42 -5.53
C ARG A 135 0.10 -15.60 -6.81
N VAL A 136 0.75 -14.41 -6.95
CA VAL A 136 0.66 -13.66 -8.21
C VAL A 136 1.31 -14.49 -9.32
N PRO A 137 0.65 -14.71 -10.47
CA PRO A 137 1.17 -15.55 -11.55
C PRO A 137 2.53 -15.09 -12.08
N ALA A 138 3.43 -16.02 -12.44
CA ALA A 138 4.77 -15.71 -12.93
C ALA A 138 4.78 -14.92 -14.26
N GLN A 139 3.68 -14.94 -15.01
CA GLN A 139 3.50 -14.20 -16.26
C GLN A 139 3.31 -12.69 -16.01
N GLN A 140 2.93 -12.32 -14.80
CA GLN A 140 2.79 -10.91 -14.39
C GLN A 140 4.08 -10.43 -13.76
N THR A 141 4.46 -9.20 -14.05
CA THR A 141 5.55 -8.54 -13.31
C THR A 141 5.05 -8.22 -11.91
N LEU A 142 5.71 -8.78 -10.89
CA LEU A 142 5.50 -8.35 -9.51
C LEU A 142 6.60 -7.41 -9.11
N ALA A 143 6.24 -6.27 -8.52
CA ALA A 143 7.17 -5.35 -7.89
C ALA A 143 6.73 -5.05 -6.46
N LEU A 144 7.70 -4.82 -5.60
CA LEU A 144 7.48 -4.39 -4.23
C LEU A 144 7.68 -2.88 -4.13
N TYR A 145 6.89 -2.18 -3.31
CA TYR A 145 7.05 -0.76 -3.09
C TYR A 145 7.51 -0.43 -1.66
N VAL A 146 8.20 0.70 -1.52
CA VAL A 146 8.53 1.25 -0.20
C VAL A 146 7.28 1.90 0.39
N GLU A 147 6.92 1.44 1.59
CA GLU A 147 5.69 1.81 2.28
C GLU A 147 5.79 3.16 2.97
N GLN A 148 4.92 4.07 2.61
CA GLN A 148 4.72 5.32 3.30
C GLN A 148 3.41 5.27 4.11
N PRO A 149 3.38 5.88 5.31
CA PRO A 149 4.43 6.73 5.91
C PRO A 149 5.45 5.97 6.76
N TYR A 150 5.41 4.66 6.81
CA TYR A 150 6.25 3.84 7.70
C TYR A 150 7.75 4.08 7.50
N ALA A 151 8.17 4.31 6.25
CA ALA A 151 9.55 4.63 5.94
C ALA A 151 10.03 5.96 6.55
N VAL A 152 9.12 6.91 6.86
CA VAL A 152 9.48 8.25 7.35
C VAL A 152 9.11 8.53 8.81
N ILE A 153 8.19 7.77 9.41
CA ILE A 153 7.81 7.95 10.82
C ILE A 153 8.75 7.25 11.79
N ARG A 154 9.53 6.27 11.32
CA ARG A 154 10.56 5.62 12.14
C ARG A 154 11.80 6.49 12.33
N PRO A 155 12.60 6.26 13.38
CA PRO A 155 13.86 6.96 13.56
C PRO A 155 14.73 6.82 12.31
N TRP A 156 15.21 7.94 11.78
CA TRP A 156 15.97 8.04 10.52
C TRP A 156 17.13 7.04 10.37
N TRP A 157 17.78 6.67 11.46
CA TRP A 157 18.88 5.70 11.45
C TRP A 157 18.44 4.26 11.19
N ALA A 158 17.17 3.93 11.47
CA ALA A 158 16.59 2.61 11.19
C ALA A 158 16.16 2.48 9.70
N VAL A 159 15.82 3.60 9.06
CA VAL A 159 15.29 3.66 7.70
C VAL A 159 16.39 3.73 6.65
N TRP A 160 17.50 4.46 6.93
CA TRP A 160 18.57 4.74 5.95
C TRP A 160 19.44 3.54 5.58
N ARG A 161 19.41 2.46 6.35
CA ARG A 161 20.25 1.29 6.14
C ARG A 161 19.54 0.05 5.63
N ARG A 162 18.21 -0.04 5.74
CA ARG A 162 17.50 -1.31 5.55
C ARG A 162 17.01 -1.66 4.14
N PRO A 163 16.59 -0.75 3.24
CA PRO A 163 16.23 -1.14 1.88
C PRO A 163 17.40 -1.77 1.12
N LEU A 164 18.63 -1.49 1.58
CA LEU A 164 19.88 -1.91 0.95
C LEU A 164 20.57 -3.09 1.66
N GLN A 165 19.94 -3.71 2.68
CA GLN A 165 20.60 -4.78 3.46
C GLN A 165 20.12 -6.19 3.05
N PRO A 166 21.03 -7.19 3.06
CA PRO A 166 20.74 -8.60 2.74
C PRO A 166 19.66 -9.27 3.61
N GLY A 167 19.40 -8.77 4.81
CA GLY A 167 18.41 -9.35 5.74
C GLY A 167 16.95 -9.12 5.39
N PHE A 168 16.64 -8.31 4.36
CA PHE A 168 15.26 -8.05 3.94
C PHE A 168 14.56 -9.31 3.38
N ALA A 169 15.31 -10.19 2.73
CA ALA A 169 14.80 -11.49 2.28
C ALA A 169 14.32 -12.39 3.44
N GLU A 170 14.92 -12.26 4.62
CA GLU A 170 14.52 -12.99 5.83
C GLU A 170 13.20 -12.48 6.39
N GLU A 171 12.94 -11.16 6.35
CA GLU A 171 11.66 -10.58 6.79
C GLU A 171 10.49 -11.06 5.91
N LEU A 172 10.75 -11.33 4.63
CA LEU A 172 9.79 -11.93 3.69
C LEU A 172 9.75 -13.47 3.75
N GLY A 173 10.38 -14.07 4.78
CA GLY A 173 10.29 -15.51 5.03
C GLY A 173 11.00 -16.39 4.01
N GLY A 174 12.08 -15.90 3.41
CA GLY A 174 12.89 -16.68 2.46
C GLY A 174 12.22 -16.86 1.08
N VAL A 175 11.14 -16.16 0.80
CA VAL A 175 10.43 -16.23 -0.50
C VAL A 175 11.22 -15.54 -1.62
N LEU A 176 12.12 -14.62 -1.28
CA LEU A 176 13.02 -13.99 -2.23
C LEU A 176 14.38 -14.69 -2.20
N HIS A 177 14.82 -15.20 -3.34
CA HIS A 177 16.13 -15.84 -3.48
C HIS A 177 17.27 -14.81 -3.46
N ASP A 178 17.02 -13.61 -3.97
CA ASP A 178 17.99 -12.52 -4.03
C ASP A 178 17.42 -11.24 -3.38
N PRO A 179 18.26 -10.41 -2.75
CA PRO A 179 17.84 -9.09 -2.29
C PRO A 179 17.26 -8.27 -3.45
N PRO A 180 16.10 -7.63 -3.28
CA PRO A 180 15.52 -6.84 -4.34
C PRO A 180 16.39 -5.61 -4.66
N ALA A 181 16.59 -5.35 -5.93
CA ALA A 181 17.21 -4.12 -6.40
C ALA A 181 16.17 -3.01 -6.40
N TRP A 182 16.34 -2.04 -5.51
CA TRP A 182 15.41 -0.90 -5.39
C TRP A 182 15.74 0.18 -6.42
N GLU A 183 14.72 0.59 -7.17
CA GLU A 183 14.78 1.62 -8.19
C GLU A 183 13.81 2.75 -7.88
N GLN A 184 14.17 3.98 -8.27
CA GLN A 184 13.32 5.15 -8.08
C GLN A 184 12.44 5.36 -9.32
N LEU A 185 11.16 5.56 -9.08
CA LEU A 185 10.23 6.02 -10.09
C LEU A 185 10.34 7.56 -10.18
N GLY A 186 11.00 8.03 -11.23
CA GLY A 186 11.12 9.46 -11.48
C GLY A 186 9.76 10.07 -11.75
N THR A 187 9.34 11.05 -10.93
CA THR A 187 8.06 11.73 -11.04
C THR A 187 8.25 13.24 -11.18
N SER A 188 7.33 13.91 -11.88
CA SER A 188 7.39 15.35 -12.03
C SER A 188 6.93 16.08 -10.76
N PRO A 189 7.31 17.37 -10.56
CA PRO A 189 6.77 18.18 -9.47
C PRO A 189 5.24 18.23 -9.43
N GLN A 190 4.59 18.23 -10.60
CA GLN A 190 3.14 18.22 -10.72
C GLN A 190 2.53 16.93 -10.14
N ASP A 191 3.16 15.78 -10.39
CA ASP A 191 2.70 14.49 -9.91
C ASP A 191 2.91 14.37 -8.40
N ILE A 192 4.03 14.89 -7.90
CA ILE A 192 4.29 14.99 -6.45
C ILE A 192 3.22 15.87 -5.78
N ASP A 193 2.88 17.01 -6.37
CA ASP A 193 1.83 17.88 -5.82
C ASP A 193 0.45 17.20 -5.83
N ALA A 194 0.13 16.39 -6.85
CA ALA A 194 -1.09 15.58 -6.88
C ALA A 194 -1.12 14.57 -5.72
N LYS A 195 -0.04 13.82 -5.51
CA LYS A 195 0.11 12.92 -4.37
C LYS A 195 -0.08 13.63 -3.02
N LEU A 196 0.54 14.80 -2.85
CA LEU A 196 0.43 15.54 -1.60
C LEU A 196 -0.99 16.01 -1.33
N ARG A 197 -1.72 16.48 -2.36
CA ARG A 197 -3.14 16.81 -2.23
C ARG A 197 -3.97 15.58 -1.88
N ALA A 198 -3.77 14.46 -2.58
CA ALA A 198 -4.45 13.20 -2.30
C ALA A 198 -4.17 12.71 -0.88
N SER A 199 -2.92 12.81 -0.43
CA SER A 199 -2.55 12.43 0.94
C SER A 199 -3.29 13.22 2.01
N HIS A 200 -3.64 14.47 1.77
CA HIS A 200 -4.40 15.30 2.71
C HIS A 200 -5.88 14.91 2.83
N GLU A 201 -6.42 14.13 1.87
CA GLU A 201 -7.79 13.64 1.94
C GLU A 201 -8.00 12.63 3.09
N TYR A 202 -6.94 11.93 3.54
CA TYR A 202 -6.98 10.98 4.65
C TYR A 202 -6.97 11.67 6.02
N ALA A 203 -7.89 12.63 6.20
CA ALA A 203 -7.93 13.51 7.37
C ALA A 203 -8.13 12.75 8.69
N THR A 204 -8.87 11.64 8.68
CA THR A 204 -9.11 10.83 9.89
C THR A 204 -7.92 9.95 10.24
N GLN A 205 -7.07 9.58 9.28
CA GLN A 205 -5.95 8.65 9.48
C GLN A 205 -4.66 9.37 9.87
N ILE A 206 -4.37 10.52 9.25
CA ILE A 206 -3.13 11.27 9.50
C ILE A 206 -2.85 11.52 10.99
N PRO A 207 -3.79 12.01 11.83
CA PRO A 207 -3.54 12.25 13.25
C PRO A 207 -3.33 10.98 14.07
N LEU A 208 -3.88 9.85 13.60
CA LEU A 208 -3.76 8.55 14.27
C LEU A 208 -2.41 7.91 14.00
N ILE A 209 -1.93 7.99 12.75
CA ILE A 209 -0.64 7.42 12.32
C ILE A 209 0.52 8.15 13.01
N SER A 210 0.45 9.47 13.10
CA SER A 210 1.51 10.27 13.71
C SER A 210 0.97 11.55 14.34
N ARG A 211 1.47 11.86 15.55
CA ARG A 211 1.19 13.15 16.22
C ARG A 211 1.77 14.34 15.45
N VAL A 212 2.74 14.09 14.57
CA VAL A 212 3.36 15.12 13.74
C VAL A 212 2.96 14.82 12.30
N ASN A 213 2.49 15.84 11.57
CA ASN A 213 2.19 15.69 10.16
C ASN A 213 3.42 15.12 9.42
N PHE A 214 3.29 13.91 8.90
CA PHE A 214 4.38 13.19 8.21
C PHE A 214 4.50 13.56 6.73
N ILE A 215 3.49 14.19 6.12
CA ILE A 215 3.47 14.52 4.69
C ILE A 215 4.70 15.34 4.25
N PRO A 216 5.15 16.39 4.99
CA PRO A 216 6.38 17.08 4.64
C PRO A 216 7.65 16.21 4.76
N ARG A 217 7.63 15.20 5.64
CA ARG A 217 8.75 14.24 5.77
C ARG A 217 8.76 13.27 4.59
N MET A 218 7.61 12.81 4.17
CA MET A 218 7.39 11.98 2.98
C MET A 218 7.97 12.66 1.73
N ARG A 219 7.55 13.91 1.46
CA ARG A 219 8.08 14.73 0.37
C ARG A 219 9.61 14.86 0.42
N ARG A 220 10.17 15.14 1.59
CA ARG A 220 11.63 15.29 1.75
C ARG A 220 12.36 13.98 1.51
N TYR A 221 11.81 12.87 1.97
CA TYR A 221 12.38 11.53 1.79
C TYR A 221 12.43 11.17 0.31
N GLU A 222 11.33 11.28 -0.40
CA GLU A 222 11.23 11.00 -1.82
C GLU A 222 12.10 11.93 -2.68
N SER A 223 12.14 13.23 -2.34
CA SER A 223 13.04 14.17 -3.02
C SER A 223 14.51 13.78 -2.89
N ARG A 224 14.92 13.21 -1.77
CA ARG A 224 16.31 12.74 -1.55
C ARG A 224 16.63 11.45 -2.27
N LEU A 225 15.64 10.58 -2.45
CA LEU A 225 15.79 9.32 -3.18
C LEU A 225 15.61 9.50 -4.70
N GLY A 226 15.08 10.63 -5.15
CA GLY A 226 14.78 10.87 -6.56
C GLY A 226 13.38 10.39 -6.98
N GLY A 227 12.51 10.03 -6.04
CA GLY A 227 11.14 9.61 -6.30
C GLY A 227 10.64 8.52 -5.36
N GLU A 228 9.50 7.97 -5.70
CA GLU A 228 8.95 6.77 -5.07
C GLU A 228 9.79 5.55 -5.46
N THR A 229 9.89 4.58 -4.58
CA THR A 229 10.85 3.49 -4.74
C THR A 229 10.15 2.14 -4.86
N VAL A 230 10.52 1.38 -5.86
CA VAL A 230 10.03 0.03 -6.13
C VAL A 230 11.17 -0.94 -6.40
N ALA A 231 10.90 -2.23 -6.29
CA ALA A 231 11.85 -3.28 -6.67
C ALA A 231 11.11 -4.39 -7.42
N VAL A 232 11.53 -4.67 -8.65
CA VAL A 232 10.98 -5.79 -9.42
C VAL A 232 11.49 -7.11 -8.84
N VAL A 233 10.57 -8.03 -8.60
CA VAL A 233 10.88 -9.35 -8.06
C VAL A 233 11.30 -10.28 -9.18
N SER A 234 12.54 -10.76 -9.13
CA SER A 234 13.00 -11.84 -9.99
C SER A 234 12.41 -13.16 -9.50
N ARG A 235 11.56 -13.79 -10.32
CA ARG A 235 11.03 -15.13 -10.05
C ARG A 235 11.67 -16.11 -11.00
N THR A 236 12.36 -17.09 -10.46
CA THR A 236 12.75 -18.26 -11.26
C THR A 236 11.49 -19.04 -11.60
N ASN A 237 11.22 -19.24 -12.89
CA ASN A 237 10.24 -20.22 -13.30
C ASN A 237 10.73 -21.58 -12.78
N SER A 238 10.17 -22.03 -11.67
CA SER A 238 10.28 -23.45 -11.31
C SER A 238 9.46 -24.23 -12.33
N THR A 239 10.10 -24.60 -13.44
CA THR A 239 9.60 -25.68 -14.30
C THR A 239 9.76 -26.98 -13.51
N SER A 240 8.70 -27.40 -12.86
CA SER A 240 8.52 -28.77 -12.41
C SER A 240 7.59 -29.49 -13.34
#